data_50de44319d1af7eb908604b5f51e69ae
#
_entry.id   50de44319d1af7eb908604b5f51e69ae
#
_cell.length_a   1.000
_cell.length_b   1.000
_cell.length_c   1.000
_cell.angle_alpha   90.00
_cell.angle_beta   90.00
_cell.angle_gamma   90.00
#
_symmetry.space_group_name_H-M   'P 1'
#
loop_
_entity.id
_entity.type
_entity.pdbx_description
1 polymer ?
#
loop_
_entity_poly.entity_id
_entity_poly.type
_entity_poly.pdbx_seq_one_letter_code
_entity_poly.pdbx_strand_id
1 'polypeptide(L)'
;MRTPDFWQRDGGFPGGILAPLGWCYGLAGKIRFALTRPTKSSVPVICIGNLVTGGAGKTPVAINLARRLIAGGRNVHFLTRGYGGSLAGPVRVDPNIHTAVDVGDEALLLARVAPAWVARDRAQGVVAAEDDSPDVIIMDDGFQNPSVAKDLSLLVIDGAFGFGNGYVFPAGPLRESVGSALARADAVILICGDDAGINNILTARGNTLPILRAQSNPGPEAEDIKEKPVVAFAGIANPEKFFRALRESGCEVKSTHAFDDHHPFTRIDLGYLRADAESLNARLVTTEKDAARLSPEDLETISVLTMSLDWADETSLDATLSPLFSD
;
A
#
# COMPACT_ATOMS: atom_id res chain seq x y z
N MET A 1 -11.45 11.16 -1.12
CA MET A 1 -11.89 11.64 -2.47
C MET A 1 -12.11 10.41 -3.32
N ARG A 2 -13.34 10.15 -3.78
CA ARG A 2 -13.64 8.97 -4.62
C ARG A 2 -12.96 9.09 -5.98
N THR A 3 -12.41 7.98 -6.46
CA THR A 3 -11.79 7.88 -7.79
C THR A 3 -12.85 8.17 -8.86
N PRO A 4 -12.58 9.05 -9.84
CA PRO A 4 -13.56 9.32 -10.91
C PRO A 4 -13.88 8.06 -11.71
N ASP A 5 -15.15 7.82 -12.03
CA ASP A 5 -15.59 6.62 -12.75
C ASP A 5 -14.92 6.44 -14.12
N PHE A 6 -14.59 7.54 -14.80
CA PHE A 6 -13.92 7.48 -16.10
C PHE A 6 -12.47 6.99 -16.04
N TRP A 7 -11.86 6.92 -14.84
CA TRP A 7 -10.53 6.32 -14.66
C TRP A 7 -10.57 4.79 -14.73
N GLN A 8 -11.74 4.18 -14.50
CA GLN A 8 -11.94 2.73 -14.53
C GLN A 8 -12.38 2.22 -15.91
N ARG A 9 -12.81 3.11 -16.81
CA ARG A 9 -13.36 2.75 -18.14
C ARG A 9 -12.35 3.05 -19.24
N ASP A 10 -12.41 2.25 -20.30
CA ASP A 10 -11.60 2.49 -21.49
C ASP A 10 -11.83 3.92 -22.02
N GLY A 11 -10.80 4.75 -21.91
CA GLY A 11 -10.53 6.01 -22.60
C GLY A 11 -11.71 6.89 -23.02
N GLY A 12 -12.76 7.01 -22.18
CA GLY A 12 -13.93 7.82 -22.51
C GLY A 12 -13.56 9.31 -22.75
N PHE A 13 -14.51 10.05 -23.32
CA PHE A 13 -14.39 11.47 -23.70
C PHE A 13 -13.64 12.37 -22.67
N PRO A 14 -13.88 12.26 -21.31
CA PRO A 14 -13.15 13.08 -20.37
C PRO A 14 -11.64 12.79 -20.32
N GLY A 15 -11.23 11.52 -20.44
CA GLY A 15 -9.82 11.13 -20.43
C GLY A 15 -9.05 11.70 -21.62
N GLY A 16 -9.63 11.67 -22.82
CA GLY A 16 -9.02 12.21 -24.05
C GLY A 16 -8.78 13.72 -23.98
N ILE A 17 -9.74 14.50 -23.43
CA ILE A 17 -9.59 15.95 -23.27
C ILE A 17 -8.49 16.30 -22.28
N LEU A 18 -8.35 15.52 -21.20
CA LEU A 18 -7.37 15.75 -20.15
C LEU A 18 -5.99 15.18 -20.48
N ALA A 19 -5.86 14.37 -21.53
CA ALA A 19 -4.59 13.71 -21.91
C ALA A 19 -3.41 14.68 -22.09
N PRO A 20 -3.53 15.88 -22.71
CA PRO A 20 -2.43 16.84 -22.80
C PRO A 20 -1.90 17.29 -21.44
N LEU A 21 -2.78 17.46 -20.43
CA LEU A 21 -2.38 17.79 -19.06
C LEU A 21 -1.63 16.61 -18.42
N GLY A 22 -2.08 15.37 -18.68
CA GLY A 22 -1.38 14.17 -18.26
C GLY A 22 0.04 14.06 -18.86
N TRP A 23 0.22 14.46 -20.09
CA TRP A 23 1.55 14.52 -20.72
C TRP A 23 2.46 15.54 -20.05
N CYS A 24 1.95 16.74 -19.76
CA CYS A 24 2.71 17.77 -19.04
C CYS A 24 3.12 17.27 -17.65
N TYR A 25 2.20 16.63 -16.93
CA TYR A 25 2.47 16.05 -15.62
C TYR A 25 3.55 14.96 -15.69
N GLY A 26 3.42 14.02 -16.63
CA GLY A 26 4.42 12.96 -16.86
C GLY A 26 5.79 13.50 -17.27
N LEU A 27 5.83 14.55 -18.11
CA LEU A 27 7.07 15.22 -18.51
C LEU A 27 7.74 15.91 -17.32
N ALA A 28 6.98 16.63 -16.49
CA ALA A 28 7.49 17.24 -15.27
C ALA A 28 8.11 16.19 -14.31
N GLY A 29 7.46 15.02 -14.17
CA GLY A 29 8.00 13.89 -13.43
C GLY A 29 9.36 13.41 -13.99
N LYS A 30 9.47 13.22 -15.32
CA LYS A 30 10.73 12.82 -15.98
C LYS A 30 11.85 13.85 -15.79
N ILE A 31 11.54 15.14 -15.94
CA ILE A 31 12.50 16.23 -15.72
C ILE A 31 12.99 16.20 -14.26
N ARG A 32 12.07 16.03 -13.29
CA ARG A 32 12.45 15.91 -11.88
C ARG A 32 13.40 14.74 -11.64
N PHE A 33 13.14 13.58 -12.20
CA PHE A 33 14.05 12.42 -12.13
C PHE A 33 15.42 12.72 -12.72
N ALA A 34 15.46 13.34 -13.91
CA ALA A 34 16.71 13.67 -14.59
C ALA A 34 17.57 14.71 -13.87
N LEU A 35 16.94 15.65 -13.16
CA LEU A 35 17.64 16.75 -12.44
C LEU A 35 18.01 16.40 -11.00
N THR A 36 17.39 15.34 -10.44
CA THR A 36 17.67 14.96 -9.03
C THR A 36 18.85 14.02 -8.96
N ARG A 37 19.83 14.36 -8.13
CA ARG A 37 20.93 13.45 -7.76
C ARG A 37 20.48 12.64 -6.53
N PRO A 38 20.34 11.31 -6.66
CA PRO A 38 19.90 10.50 -5.55
C PRO A 38 20.98 10.38 -4.47
N THR A 39 20.57 10.46 -3.22
CA THR A 39 21.41 10.06 -2.08
C THR A 39 21.55 8.55 -2.09
N LYS A 40 22.79 8.06 -2.00
CA LYS A 40 23.08 6.64 -1.89
C LYS A 40 23.13 6.26 -0.40
N SER A 41 22.42 5.21 -0.03
CA SER A 41 22.47 4.60 1.28
C SER A 41 23.71 3.72 1.43
N SER A 42 24.18 3.57 2.67
CA SER A 42 25.23 2.61 3.05
C SER A 42 24.73 1.17 3.12
N VAL A 43 23.41 0.98 3.19
CA VAL A 43 22.74 -0.32 3.20
C VAL A 43 21.76 -0.43 2.03
N PRO A 44 21.41 -1.63 1.58
CA PRO A 44 20.45 -1.84 0.50
C PRO A 44 19.11 -1.14 0.74
N VAL A 45 18.58 -0.50 -0.28
CA VAL A 45 17.24 0.13 -0.28
C VAL A 45 16.31 -0.63 -1.22
N ILE A 46 15.32 -1.30 -0.65
CA ILE A 46 14.23 -1.93 -1.41
C ILE A 46 13.07 -0.93 -1.52
N CYS A 47 12.73 -0.55 -2.73
CA CYS A 47 11.61 0.35 -2.97
C CYS A 47 10.38 -0.43 -3.40
N ILE A 48 9.30 -0.27 -2.66
CA ILE A 48 7.98 -0.78 -3.02
C ILE A 48 7.11 0.40 -3.44
N GLY A 49 6.50 0.28 -4.61
CA GLY A 49 5.61 1.32 -5.09
C GLY A 49 4.64 0.83 -6.15
N ASN A 50 3.78 1.72 -6.62
CA ASN A 50 2.79 1.42 -7.64
C ASN A 50 2.67 2.57 -8.66
N LEU A 51 1.90 2.33 -9.71
CA LEU A 51 1.63 3.31 -10.76
C LEU A 51 0.32 4.07 -10.58
N VAL A 52 -0.65 3.50 -9.89
CA VAL A 52 -1.98 4.07 -9.79
C VAL A 52 -2.13 4.91 -8.51
N THR A 53 -2.92 5.96 -8.59
CA THR A 53 -3.39 6.67 -7.41
C THR A 53 -4.45 5.82 -6.72
N GLY A 54 -4.23 5.47 -5.44
CA GLY A 54 -5.12 4.61 -4.66
C GLY A 54 -4.42 3.40 -4.06
N GLY A 55 -5.20 2.54 -3.41
CA GLY A 55 -4.72 1.36 -2.67
C GLY A 55 -4.39 0.19 -3.59
N ALA A 56 -3.15 0.07 -4.03
CA ALA A 56 -2.67 -1.07 -4.83
C ALA A 56 -1.99 -2.17 -3.98
N GLY A 57 -2.16 -2.17 -2.66
CA GLY A 57 -1.59 -3.21 -1.80
C GLY A 57 -0.09 -3.07 -1.49
N LYS A 58 0.52 -1.89 -1.66
CA LYS A 58 1.95 -1.65 -1.37
C LYS A 58 2.33 -1.99 0.06
N THR A 59 1.61 -1.42 1.03
CA THR A 59 1.92 -1.58 2.45
C THR A 59 1.81 -3.03 2.92
N PRO A 60 0.79 -3.83 2.55
CA PRO A 60 0.80 -5.27 2.77
C PRO A 60 2.01 -5.99 2.17
N VAL A 61 2.44 -5.63 0.96
CA VAL A 61 3.66 -6.20 0.34
C VAL A 61 4.89 -5.81 1.15
N ALA A 62 5.02 -4.54 1.56
CA ALA A 62 6.13 -4.06 2.37
C ALA A 62 6.23 -4.81 3.71
N ILE A 63 5.11 -4.98 4.39
CA ILE A 63 5.02 -5.70 5.66
C ILE A 63 5.39 -7.18 5.50
N ASN A 64 4.85 -7.85 4.47
CA ASN A 64 5.13 -9.26 4.22
C ASN A 64 6.61 -9.48 3.91
N LEU A 65 7.18 -8.62 3.06
CA LEU A 65 8.61 -8.67 2.72
C LEU A 65 9.50 -8.43 3.96
N ALA A 66 9.15 -7.45 4.79
CA ALA A 66 9.87 -7.19 6.02
C ALA A 66 9.85 -8.39 6.98
N ARG A 67 8.68 -9.00 7.19
CA ARG A 67 8.53 -10.21 8.02
C ARG A 67 9.42 -11.35 7.52
N ARG A 68 9.49 -11.54 6.19
CA ARG A 68 10.37 -12.56 5.59
C ARG A 68 11.84 -12.27 5.85
N LEU A 69 12.29 -11.03 5.64
CA LEU A 69 13.68 -10.63 5.88
C LEU A 69 14.06 -10.73 7.36
N ILE A 70 13.16 -10.34 8.27
CA ILE A 70 13.34 -10.48 9.72
C ILE A 70 13.43 -11.97 10.12
N ALA A 71 12.58 -12.82 9.56
CA ALA A 71 12.68 -14.25 9.80
C ALA A 71 14.00 -14.85 9.29
N GLY A 72 14.60 -14.24 8.25
CA GLY A 72 15.96 -14.52 7.77
C GLY A 72 17.09 -13.86 8.59
N GLY A 73 16.77 -13.25 9.74
CA GLY A 73 17.75 -12.66 10.68
C GLY A 73 18.21 -11.23 10.32
N ARG A 74 17.54 -10.53 9.41
CA ARG A 74 17.90 -9.18 9.00
C ARG A 74 17.24 -8.12 9.89
N ASN A 75 18.01 -7.07 10.22
CA ASN A 75 17.48 -5.86 10.84
C ASN A 75 16.87 -4.96 9.76
N VAL A 76 15.53 -4.93 9.69
CA VAL A 76 14.78 -4.21 8.66
C VAL A 76 14.26 -2.91 9.21
N HIS A 77 14.46 -1.80 8.50
CA HIS A 77 13.80 -0.53 8.78
C HIS A 77 12.88 -0.13 7.63
N PHE A 78 11.78 0.54 7.96
CA PHE A 78 10.90 1.14 6.97
C PHE A 78 11.18 2.64 6.81
N LEU A 79 11.00 3.14 5.59
CA LEU A 79 10.99 4.56 5.29
C LEU A 79 9.72 4.91 4.50
N THR A 80 8.87 5.76 5.05
CA THR A 80 7.64 6.21 4.41
C THR A 80 7.51 7.74 4.42
N ARG A 81 6.54 8.28 3.68
CA ARG A 81 6.26 9.73 3.64
C ARG A 81 5.51 10.23 4.86
N GLY A 82 4.78 9.37 5.53
CA GLY A 82 3.80 9.78 6.51
C GLY A 82 2.61 10.49 5.85
N TYR A 83 2.04 9.87 4.82
CA TYR A 83 0.88 10.45 4.13
C TYR A 83 -0.28 10.60 5.11
N GLY A 84 -0.92 11.78 5.10
CA GLY A 84 -1.98 12.14 6.05
C GLY A 84 -1.48 12.66 7.40
N GLY A 85 -0.20 12.43 7.75
CA GLY A 85 0.40 12.92 8.98
C GLY A 85 0.86 14.37 8.90
N SER A 86 0.92 15.03 10.07
CA SER A 86 1.36 16.43 10.22
C SER A 86 2.88 16.58 10.25
N LEU A 87 3.61 15.59 10.83
CA LEU A 87 5.05 15.63 10.99
C LEU A 87 5.79 15.52 9.65
N ALA A 88 6.77 16.40 9.46
CA ALA A 88 7.59 16.40 8.24
C ALA A 88 8.72 15.37 8.29
N GLY A 89 9.17 15.01 9.50
CA GLY A 89 10.34 14.16 9.74
C GLY A 89 11.68 14.81 9.39
N PRO A 90 12.80 14.04 9.45
CA PRO A 90 12.81 12.63 9.79
C PRO A 90 12.41 12.37 11.25
N VAL A 91 11.52 11.41 11.46
CA VAL A 91 11.11 10.99 12.80
C VAL A 91 10.91 9.47 12.82
N ARG A 92 11.48 8.82 13.84
CA ARG A 92 11.20 7.42 14.13
C ARG A 92 9.83 7.30 14.77
N VAL A 93 8.99 6.46 14.19
CA VAL A 93 7.60 6.26 14.66
C VAL A 93 7.62 5.44 15.95
N ASP A 94 6.97 5.97 16.98
CA ASP A 94 6.66 5.25 18.21
C ASP A 94 5.13 5.13 18.32
N PRO A 95 4.55 3.93 18.18
CA PRO A 95 3.10 3.72 18.26
C PRO A 95 2.48 4.06 19.62
N ASN A 96 3.30 4.21 20.69
CA ASN A 96 2.82 4.61 22.01
C ASN A 96 2.67 6.13 22.18
N ILE A 97 3.34 6.90 21.31
CA ILE A 97 3.41 8.37 21.38
C ILE A 97 2.68 9.00 20.19
N HIS A 98 2.93 8.48 18.98
CA HIS A 98 2.43 9.05 17.75
C HIS A 98 1.07 8.46 17.37
N THR A 99 0.19 9.33 16.90
CA THR A 99 -1.12 8.98 16.34
C THR A 99 -1.10 9.01 14.80
N ALA A 100 -2.18 8.54 14.17
CA ALA A 100 -2.34 8.66 12.72
C ALA A 100 -2.34 10.11 12.22
N VAL A 101 -2.75 11.07 13.08
CA VAL A 101 -2.68 12.52 12.77
C VAL A 101 -1.25 13.03 12.73
N ASP A 102 -0.34 12.42 13.49
CA ASP A 102 1.05 12.83 13.55
C ASP A 102 1.86 12.26 12.37
N VAL A 103 1.76 10.95 12.14
CA VAL A 103 2.67 10.21 11.24
C VAL A 103 1.97 9.52 10.06
N GLY A 104 0.64 9.51 10.04
CA GLY A 104 -0.17 8.77 9.08
C GLY A 104 -0.42 7.33 9.51
N ASP A 105 -1.55 6.78 9.10
CA ASP A 105 -1.99 5.42 9.45
C ASP A 105 -1.04 4.33 8.93
N GLU A 106 -0.55 4.45 7.70
CA GLU A 106 0.38 3.49 7.09
C GLU A 106 1.69 3.40 7.88
N ALA A 107 2.23 4.53 8.36
CA ALA A 107 3.45 4.54 9.16
C ALA A 107 3.29 3.82 10.51
N LEU A 108 2.11 3.93 11.14
CA LEU A 108 1.79 3.18 12.37
C LEU A 108 1.72 1.66 12.11
N LEU A 109 1.15 1.24 10.97
CA LEU A 109 1.11 -0.17 10.60
C LEU A 109 2.52 -0.73 10.40
N LEU A 110 3.38 0.00 9.69
CA LEU A 110 4.78 -0.38 9.49
C LEU A 110 5.53 -0.48 10.82
N ALA A 111 5.32 0.49 11.72
CA ALA A 111 6.00 0.53 13.03
C ALA A 111 5.62 -0.60 13.98
N ARG A 112 4.50 -1.29 13.75
CA ARG A 112 4.12 -2.51 14.48
C ARG A 112 4.95 -3.74 14.10
N VAL A 113 5.65 -3.67 12.95
CA VAL A 113 6.41 -4.81 12.39
C VAL A 113 7.91 -4.61 12.58
N ALA A 114 8.42 -3.41 12.29
CA ALA A 114 9.83 -3.06 12.39
C ALA A 114 9.98 -1.55 12.59
N PRO A 115 11.16 -1.03 13.01
CA PRO A 115 11.40 0.39 13.10
C PRO A 115 10.99 1.10 11.81
N ALA A 116 10.12 2.11 11.92
CA ALA A 116 9.59 2.87 10.79
C ALA A 116 9.96 4.36 10.93
N TRP A 117 10.38 4.94 9.84
CA TRP A 117 10.77 6.33 9.74
C TRP A 117 9.83 7.09 8.83
N VAL A 118 9.31 8.20 9.32
CA VAL A 118 8.57 9.17 8.52
C VAL A 118 9.50 10.31 8.14
N ALA A 119 9.60 10.59 6.85
CA ALA A 119 10.33 11.74 6.35
C ALA A 119 9.73 12.25 5.04
N ARG A 120 9.34 13.52 4.95
CA ARG A 120 8.95 14.15 3.66
C ARG A 120 10.15 14.28 2.73
N ASP A 121 11.31 14.63 3.28
CA ASP A 121 12.60 14.50 2.61
C ASP A 121 13.17 13.09 2.85
N ARG A 122 13.00 12.23 1.84
CA ARG A 122 13.45 10.83 1.90
C ARG A 122 14.94 10.68 2.05
N ALA A 123 15.74 11.61 1.49
CA ALA A 123 17.20 11.57 1.60
C ALA A 123 17.63 11.75 3.06
N GLN A 124 17.05 12.72 3.77
CA GLN A 124 17.29 12.90 5.20
C GLN A 124 16.74 11.70 6.01
N GLY A 125 15.61 11.12 5.57
CA GLY A 125 15.04 9.94 6.21
C GLY A 125 15.93 8.71 6.14
N VAL A 126 16.62 8.49 5.01
CA VAL A 126 17.62 7.40 4.87
C VAL A 126 18.75 7.60 5.85
N VAL A 127 19.36 8.80 5.89
CA VAL A 127 20.47 9.11 6.79
C VAL A 127 20.07 8.87 8.25
N ALA A 128 18.87 9.34 8.66
CA ALA A 128 18.40 9.12 10.03
C ALA A 128 18.13 7.64 10.34
N ALA A 129 17.66 6.86 9.36
CA ALA A 129 17.43 5.42 9.55
C ALA A 129 18.74 4.64 9.66
N GLU A 130 19.81 5.07 8.99
CA GLU A 130 21.13 4.44 9.04
C GLU A 130 21.80 4.56 10.42
N ASP A 131 21.48 5.61 11.19
CA ASP A 131 22.01 5.78 12.56
C ASP A 131 21.62 4.62 13.49
N ASP A 132 20.52 3.91 13.21
CA ASP A 132 20.09 2.72 13.95
C ASP A 132 20.66 1.40 13.38
N SER A 133 21.62 1.48 12.45
CA SER A 133 22.34 0.35 11.84
C SER A 133 21.43 -0.77 11.31
N PRO A 134 20.49 -0.49 10.38
CA PRO A 134 19.72 -1.53 9.69
C PRO A 134 20.61 -2.35 8.75
N ASP A 135 20.19 -3.58 8.42
CA ASP A 135 20.76 -4.36 7.32
C ASP A 135 20.11 -3.97 5.97
N VAL A 136 18.91 -3.43 6.01
CA VAL A 136 18.14 -3.05 4.82
C VAL A 136 17.06 -2.03 5.16
N ILE A 137 16.79 -1.11 4.23
CA ILE A 137 15.69 -0.15 4.32
C ILE A 137 14.63 -0.50 3.28
N ILE A 138 13.39 -0.71 3.72
CA ILE A 138 12.22 -0.86 2.84
C ILE A 138 11.51 0.49 2.72
N MET A 139 11.49 1.03 1.51
CA MET A 139 10.88 2.30 1.20
C MET A 139 9.45 2.08 0.68
N ASP A 140 8.43 2.32 1.53
CA ASP A 140 7.03 2.21 1.14
C ASP A 140 6.56 3.48 0.42
N ASP A 141 5.88 3.29 -0.73
CA ASP A 141 5.45 4.33 -1.67
C ASP A 141 6.58 5.26 -2.13
N GLY A 142 7.74 4.66 -2.43
CA GLY A 142 8.95 5.39 -2.84
C GLY A 142 9.19 5.49 -4.33
N PHE A 143 8.42 4.81 -5.20
CA PHE A 143 8.75 4.59 -6.61
C PHE A 143 8.90 5.89 -7.41
N GLN A 144 8.06 6.89 -7.19
CA GLN A 144 8.13 8.21 -7.82
C GLN A 144 9.07 9.19 -7.10
N ASN A 145 9.78 8.77 -6.08
CA ASN A 145 10.76 9.61 -5.39
C ASN A 145 12.16 9.43 -6.00
N PRO A 146 12.79 10.46 -6.58
CA PRO A 146 14.12 10.36 -7.17
C PRO A 146 15.26 10.67 -6.19
N SER A 147 14.97 11.10 -4.94
CA SER A 147 15.99 11.62 -4.03
C SER A 147 16.83 10.54 -3.33
N VAL A 148 16.43 9.26 -3.43
CA VAL A 148 17.13 8.12 -2.85
C VAL A 148 17.45 7.12 -3.96
N ALA A 149 18.69 6.65 -4.00
CA ALA A 149 19.10 5.53 -4.84
C ALA A 149 18.43 4.24 -4.33
N LYS A 150 17.98 3.41 -5.24
CA LYS A 150 17.26 2.16 -4.93
C LYS A 150 18.08 1.01 -5.50
N ASP A 151 18.33 0.01 -4.67
CA ASP A 151 19.06 -1.19 -5.08
C ASP A 151 18.11 -2.24 -5.65
N LEU A 152 16.83 -2.20 -5.22
CA LEU A 152 15.76 -3.02 -5.78
C LEU A 152 14.45 -2.23 -5.81
N SER A 153 13.82 -2.15 -6.99
CA SER A 153 12.54 -1.46 -7.21
C SER A 153 11.46 -2.44 -7.59
N LEU A 154 10.50 -2.67 -6.70
CA LEU A 154 9.39 -3.59 -6.86
C LEU A 154 8.11 -2.80 -7.21
N LEU A 155 7.54 -3.09 -8.39
CA LEU A 155 6.35 -2.43 -8.89
C LEU A 155 5.11 -3.27 -8.57
N VAL A 156 4.30 -2.85 -7.61
CA VAL A 156 3.07 -3.54 -7.21
C VAL A 156 1.92 -3.14 -8.13
N ILE A 157 1.22 -4.13 -8.65
CA ILE A 157 0.04 -3.98 -9.50
C ILE A 157 -1.10 -4.83 -8.92
N ASP A 158 -2.24 -4.21 -8.66
CA ASP A 158 -3.48 -4.93 -8.34
C ASP A 158 -4.05 -5.49 -9.65
N GLY A 159 -4.05 -6.81 -9.79
CA GLY A 159 -4.48 -7.49 -11.02
C GLY A 159 -5.96 -7.39 -11.31
N ALA A 160 -6.79 -7.02 -10.34
CA ALA A 160 -8.21 -6.76 -10.56
C ALA A 160 -8.47 -5.35 -11.12
N PHE A 161 -7.65 -4.34 -10.73
CA PHE A 161 -7.79 -2.96 -11.19
C PHE A 161 -6.88 -2.64 -12.40
N GLY A 162 -5.68 -3.18 -12.40
CA GLY A 162 -4.67 -2.95 -13.42
C GLY A 162 -4.21 -1.50 -13.51
N PHE A 163 -4.25 -0.96 -14.73
CA PHE A 163 -3.81 0.40 -15.06
C PHE A 163 -4.99 1.36 -15.26
N GLY A 164 -6.23 0.94 -14.95
CA GLY A 164 -7.44 1.69 -15.25
C GLY A 164 -7.54 2.02 -16.73
N ASN A 165 -7.89 3.25 -17.07
CA ASN A 165 -7.99 3.70 -18.47
C ASN A 165 -6.61 3.94 -19.15
N GLY A 166 -5.51 3.67 -18.48
CA GLY A 166 -4.14 3.77 -19.02
C GLY A 166 -3.58 5.19 -19.18
N TYR A 167 -4.34 6.23 -18.82
CA TYR A 167 -3.87 7.62 -18.89
C TYR A 167 -3.20 8.06 -17.59
N VAL A 168 -2.27 9.02 -17.76
CA VAL A 168 -1.59 9.68 -16.64
C VAL A 168 -2.48 10.76 -16.04
N PHE A 169 -2.38 10.97 -14.74
CA PHE A 169 -3.10 12.02 -13.99
C PHE A 169 -2.97 13.41 -14.65
N PRO A 170 -4.06 14.18 -14.79
CA PRO A 170 -5.42 13.95 -14.30
C PRO A 170 -6.34 13.19 -15.28
N ALA A 171 -5.87 12.78 -16.44
CA ALA A 171 -6.64 12.09 -17.47
C ALA A 171 -6.99 10.64 -17.08
N GLY A 172 -6.23 10.06 -16.17
CA GLY A 172 -6.42 8.71 -15.64
C GLY A 172 -5.70 8.52 -14.32
N PRO A 173 -5.70 7.28 -13.79
CA PRO A 173 -5.17 6.98 -12.47
C PRO A 173 -3.64 6.93 -12.39
N LEU A 174 -2.94 6.90 -13.54
CA LEU A 174 -1.51 6.65 -13.53
C LEU A 174 -0.71 7.87 -13.04
N ARG A 175 0.24 7.64 -12.14
CA ARG A 175 1.21 8.64 -11.65
C ARG A 175 2.28 8.96 -12.71
N GLU A 176 2.51 8.02 -13.63
CA GLU A 176 3.44 8.13 -14.76
C GLU A 176 3.11 7.07 -15.82
N SER A 177 3.74 7.10 -16.97
CA SER A 177 3.50 6.09 -18.01
C SER A 177 4.04 4.71 -17.60
N VAL A 178 3.34 3.65 -17.99
CA VAL A 178 3.73 2.26 -17.70
C VAL A 178 5.15 1.99 -18.21
N GLY A 179 5.50 2.41 -19.43
CA GLY A 179 6.84 2.19 -19.98
C GLY A 179 7.95 2.90 -19.18
N SER A 180 7.68 4.12 -18.64
CA SER A 180 8.65 4.83 -17.81
C SER A 180 8.88 4.10 -16.47
N ALA A 181 7.84 3.51 -15.92
CA ALA A 181 7.96 2.75 -14.68
C ALA A 181 8.67 1.41 -14.89
N LEU A 182 8.29 0.64 -15.90
CA LEU A 182 8.95 -0.65 -16.21
C LEU A 182 10.45 -0.49 -16.47
N ALA A 183 10.87 0.63 -17.06
CA ALA A 183 12.29 0.92 -17.30
C ALA A 183 13.12 1.14 -16.01
N ARG A 184 12.46 1.29 -14.85
CA ARG A 184 13.10 1.51 -13.55
C ARG A 184 12.75 0.46 -12.52
N ALA A 185 11.84 -0.46 -12.85
CA ALA A 185 11.50 -1.59 -12.00
C ALA A 185 12.48 -2.75 -12.25
N ASP A 186 12.78 -3.49 -11.21
CA ASP A 186 13.56 -4.72 -11.28
C ASP A 186 12.64 -5.95 -11.29
N ALA A 187 11.46 -5.85 -10.70
CA ALA A 187 10.41 -6.86 -10.77
C ALA A 187 9.01 -6.23 -10.66
N VAL A 188 8.02 -6.95 -11.18
CA VAL A 188 6.60 -6.65 -11.00
C VAL A 188 6.02 -7.61 -9.96
N ILE A 189 5.27 -7.07 -8.99
CA ILE A 189 4.47 -7.86 -8.06
C ILE A 189 3.02 -7.74 -8.47
N LEU A 190 2.42 -8.84 -8.94
CA LEU A 190 1.02 -8.90 -9.32
C LEU A 190 0.22 -9.53 -8.18
N ILE A 191 -0.69 -8.77 -7.58
CA ILE A 191 -1.54 -9.23 -6.49
C ILE A 191 -3.00 -9.36 -6.94
N CYS A 192 -3.77 -10.23 -6.27
CA CYS A 192 -5.22 -10.40 -6.49
C CYS A 192 -5.61 -10.88 -7.90
N GLY A 193 -4.89 -11.85 -8.45
CA GLY A 193 -5.20 -12.42 -9.76
C GLY A 193 -4.69 -11.58 -10.94
N ASP A 194 -5.36 -11.65 -12.09
CA ASP A 194 -5.00 -10.95 -13.33
C ASP A 194 -6.25 -10.63 -14.19
N ASP A 195 -7.34 -10.22 -13.57
CA ASP A 195 -8.62 -9.93 -14.23
C ASP A 195 -8.49 -8.78 -15.24
N ALA A 196 -7.58 -7.84 -14.99
CA ALA A 196 -7.27 -6.73 -15.89
C ALA A 196 -6.33 -7.11 -17.06
N GLY A 197 -5.91 -8.38 -17.17
CA GLY A 197 -5.06 -8.87 -18.24
C GLY A 197 -3.65 -8.27 -18.27
N ILE A 198 -3.10 -8.00 -17.08
CA ILE A 198 -1.79 -7.33 -16.92
C ILE A 198 -0.67 -8.10 -17.59
N ASN A 199 -0.66 -9.43 -17.52
CA ASN A 199 0.35 -10.24 -18.22
C ASN A 199 0.37 -9.97 -19.73
N ASN A 200 -0.81 -9.92 -20.35
CA ASN A 200 -0.92 -9.65 -21.79
C ASN A 200 -0.44 -8.22 -22.12
N ILE A 201 -0.78 -7.24 -21.27
CA ILE A 201 -0.37 -5.85 -21.44
C ILE A 201 1.15 -5.72 -21.30
N LEU A 202 1.76 -6.39 -20.32
CA LEU A 202 3.20 -6.38 -20.08
C LEU A 202 3.94 -7.09 -21.22
N THR A 203 3.47 -8.26 -21.65
CA THR A 203 4.04 -9.02 -22.79
C THR A 203 3.98 -8.22 -24.07
N ALA A 204 2.84 -7.60 -24.38
CA ALA A 204 2.70 -6.75 -25.57
C ALA A 204 3.62 -5.53 -25.56
N ARG A 205 4.09 -5.09 -24.39
CA ARG A 205 5.08 -4.01 -24.22
C ARG A 205 6.52 -4.51 -24.20
N GLY A 206 6.77 -5.80 -24.44
CA GLY A 206 8.10 -6.39 -24.44
C GLY A 206 8.72 -6.48 -23.03
N ASN A 207 7.88 -6.63 -21.99
CA ASN A 207 8.38 -6.77 -20.62
C ASN A 207 9.22 -8.04 -20.47
N THR A 208 10.42 -7.89 -19.91
CA THR A 208 11.33 -9.00 -19.57
C THR A 208 11.55 -9.14 -18.07
N LEU A 209 10.94 -8.27 -17.27
CA LEU A 209 11.08 -8.31 -15.81
C LEU A 209 10.37 -9.53 -15.23
N PRO A 210 10.90 -10.11 -14.15
CA PRO A 210 10.21 -11.16 -13.42
C PRO A 210 8.85 -10.64 -12.90
N ILE A 211 7.83 -11.51 -12.98
CA ILE A 211 6.49 -11.23 -12.46
C ILE A 211 6.27 -12.16 -11.27
N LEU A 212 6.40 -11.59 -10.08
CA LEU A 212 6.12 -12.27 -8.81
C LEU A 212 4.62 -12.19 -8.52
N ARG A 213 3.99 -13.33 -8.25
CA ARG A 213 2.55 -13.38 -7.99
C ARG A 213 2.32 -13.60 -6.51
N ALA A 214 1.37 -12.83 -5.96
CA ALA A 214 0.93 -13.01 -4.60
C ALA A 214 -0.60 -12.93 -4.51
N GLN A 215 -1.17 -13.75 -3.62
CA GLN A 215 -2.58 -13.73 -3.29
C GLN A 215 -2.76 -13.01 -1.96
N SER A 216 -3.70 -12.08 -1.91
CA SER A 216 -4.10 -11.42 -0.68
C SER A 216 -5.22 -12.23 -0.02
N ASN A 217 -4.96 -12.78 1.15
CA ASN A 217 -5.91 -13.59 1.90
C ASN A 217 -6.22 -12.93 3.24
N PRO A 218 -7.44 -13.12 3.79
CA PRO A 218 -7.74 -12.74 5.15
C PRO A 218 -6.80 -13.42 6.14
N GLY A 219 -6.41 -12.70 7.19
CA GLY A 219 -5.57 -13.24 8.25
C GLY A 219 -6.30 -14.27 9.12
N PRO A 220 -5.59 -14.88 10.07
CA PRO A 220 -6.14 -15.95 10.92
C PRO A 220 -7.35 -15.50 11.74
N GLU A 221 -7.50 -14.21 12.01
CA GLU A 221 -8.66 -13.63 12.71
C GLU A 221 -9.99 -13.85 11.97
N ALA A 222 -9.93 -14.15 10.67
CA ALA A 222 -11.12 -14.47 9.87
C ALA A 222 -11.85 -15.72 10.40
N GLU A 223 -11.13 -16.71 10.93
CA GLU A 223 -11.75 -17.90 11.52
C GLU A 223 -12.56 -17.57 12.79
N ASP A 224 -12.14 -16.56 13.57
CA ASP A 224 -12.84 -16.13 14.80
C ASP A 224 -14.19 -15.46 14.51
N ILE A 225 -14.37 -14.92 13.31
CA ILE A 225 -15.59 -14.21 12.87
C ILE A 225 -16.39 -14.97 11.82
N LYS A 226 -15.89 -16.12 11.38
CA LYS A 226 -16.56 -17.01 10.43
C LYS A 226 -17.91 -17.49 10.96
N GLU A 227 -18.93 -17.52 10.10
CA GLU A 227 -20.30 -17.90 10.44
C GLU A 227 -20.95 -17.03 11.55
N LYS A 228 -20.30 -15.91 11.93
CA LYS A 228 -20.86 -14.98 12.92
C LYS A 228 -21.46 -13.76 12.20
N PRO A 229 -22.55 -13.19 12.76
CA PRO A 229 -23.10 -11.95 12.24
C PRO A 229 -22.10 -10.80 12.51
N VAL A 230 -21.81 -10.05 11.46
CA VAL A 230 -20.89 -8.92 11.52
C VAL A 230 -21.49 -7.65 10.89
N VAL A 231 -21.19 -6.51 11.48
CA VAL A 231 -21.35 -5.18 10.90
C VAL A 231 -19.95 -4.70 10.52
N ALA A 232 -19.72 -4.52 9.24
CA ALA A 232 -18.43 -4.14 8.71
C ALA A 232 -18.35 -2.65 8.40
N PHE A 233 -17.26 -1.99 8.77
CA PHE A 233 -17.02 -0.61 8.37
C PHE A 233 -15.60 -0.41 7.89
N ALA A 234 -15.42 0.49 6.92
CA ALA A 234 -14.12 0.79 6.37
C ALA A 234 -14.04 2.21 5.80
N GLY A 235 -12.96 2.92 6.14
CA GLY A 235 -12.55 4.21 5.62
C GLY A 235 -11.24 4.09 4.82
N ILE A 236 -11.25 3.23 3.81
CA ILE A 236 -10.13 2.97 2.89
C ILE A 236 -10.54 3.30 1.44
N ALA A 237 -9.57 3.37 0.54
CA ALA A 237 -9.83 3.74 -0.86
C ALA A 237 -10.84 2.82 -1.59
N ASN A 238 -10.91 1.54 -1.23
CA ASN A 238 -11.85 0.57 -1.81
C ASN A 238 -12.52 -0.27 -0.72
N PRO A 239 -13.55 0.25 -0.01
CA PRO A 239 -14.25 -0.48 1.04
C PRO A 239 -14.93 -1.77 0.56
N GLU A 240 -15.43 -1.78 -0.68
CA GLU A 240 -16.13 -2.94 -1.23
C GLU A 240 -15.22 -4.18 -1.36
N LYS A 241 -13.92 -3.97 -1.58
CA LYS A 241 -12.94 -5.07 -1.58
C LYS A 241 -12.88 -5.74 -0.21
N PHE A 242 -12.89 -4.97 0.86
CA PHE A 242 -12.92 -5.46 2.24
C PHE A 242 -14.23 -6.19 2.57
N PHE A 243 -15.38 -5.59 2.21
CA PHE A 243 -16.68 -6.21 2.46
C PHE A 243 -16.86 -7.52 1.69
N ARG A 244 -16.31 -7.59 0.48
CA ARG A 244 -16.29 -8.83 -0.30
C ARG A 244 -15.41 -9.89 0.34
N ALA A 245 -14.21 -9.53 0.79
CA ALA A 245 -13.31 -10.46 1.47
C ALA A 245 -13.94 -11.07 2.73
N LEU A 246 -14.70 -10.29 3.51
CA LEU A 246 -15.47 -10.80 4.65
C LEU A 246 -16.52 -11.84 4.24
N ARG A 247 -17.27 -11.58 3.15
CA ARG A 247 -18.28 -12.53 2.64
C ARG A 247 -17.64 -13.82 2.12
N GLU A 248 -16.53 -13.69 1.38
CA GLU A 248 -15.76 -14.82 0.85
C GLU A 248 -15.12 -15.66 1.96
N SER A 249 -14.80 -15.05 3.12
CA SER A 249 -14.33 -15.76 4.32
C SER A 249 -15.43 -16.48 5.09
N GLY A 250 -16.69 -16.41 4.62
CA GLY A 250 -17.83 -17.08 5.25
C GLY A 250 -18.46 -16.29 6.41
N CYS A 251 -18.16 -15.00 6.56
CA CYS A 251 -18.82 -14.16 7.56
C CYS A 251 -20.25 -13.81 7.14
N GLU A 252 -21.18 -13.78 8.10
CA GLU A 252 -22.54 -13.30 7.88
C GLU A 252 -22.59 -11.76 7.96
N VAL A 253 -22.29 -11.08 6.85
CA VAL A 253 -22.27 -9.61 6.81
C VAL A 253 -23.69 -9.06 6.82
N LYS A 254 -24.15 -8.55 7.97
CA LYS A 254 -25.50 -8.00 8.20
C LYS A 254 -25.64 -6.57 7.68
N SER A 255 -24.60 -5.75 7.87
CA SER A 255 -24.58 -4.35 7.46
C SER A 255 -23.15 -3.94 7.06
N THR A 256 -23.04 -2.93 6.18
CA THR A 256 -21.76 -2.38 5.74
C THR A 256 -21.78 -0.86 5.75
N HIS A 257 -20.76 -0.22 6.29
CA HIS A 257 -20.61 1.23 6.35
C HIS A 257 -19.31 1.66 5.68
N ALA A 258 -19.43 2.29 4.52
CA ALA A 258 -18.29 2.84 3.77
C ALA A 258 -18.09 4.31 4.14
N PHE A 259 -16.89 4.63 4.60
CA PHE A 259 -16.44 6.00 4.88
C PHE A 259 -15.46 6.48 3.81
N ASP A 260 -15.16 7.76 3.78
CA ASP A 260 -14.09 8.31 2.94
C ASP A 260 -12.72 7.73 3.34
N ASP A 261 -11.79 7.66 2.39
CA ASP A 261 -10.42 7.20 2.66
C ASP A 261 -9.75 8.10 3.70
N HIS A 262 -9.08 7.49 4.67
CA HIS A 262 -8.48 8.13 5.85
C HIS A 262 -9.49 8.86 6.77
N HIS A 263 -10.76 8.41 6.81
CA HIS A 263 -11.78 9.02 7.67
C HIS A 263 -11.36 8.99 9.15
N PRO A 264 -11.38 10.15 9.85
CA PRO A 264 -11.13 10.19 11.29
C PRO A 264 -12.42 9.78 12.01
N PHE A 265 -12.48 8.55 12.51
CA PHE A 265 -13.67 8.06 13.21
C PHE A 265 -13.96 8.88 14.47
N THR A 266 -15.13 9.52 14.49
CA THR A 266 -15.60 10.30 15.64
C THR A 266 -16.35 9.41 16.63
N ARG A 267 -16.54 9.92 17.87
CA ARG A 267 -17.40 9.24 18.86
C ARG A 267 -18.84 9.04 18.37
N ILE A 268 -19.32 9.95 17.50
CA ILE A 268 -20.67 9.85 16.92
C ILE A 268 -20.69 8.69 15.91
N ASP A 269 -19.69 8.59 15.02
CA ASP A 269 -19.60 7.48 14.06
C ASP A 269 -19.54 6.13 14.78
N LEU A 270 -18.68 6.00 15.78
CA LEU A 270 -18.53 4.76 16.57
C LEU A 270 -19.79 4.44 17.37
N GLY A 271 -20.45 5.45 17.92
CA GLY A 271 -21.73 5.28 18.61
C GLY A 271 -22.82 4.73 17.69
N TYR A 272 -22.92 5.27 16.47
CA TYR A 272 -23.85 4.78 15.46
C TYR A 272 -23.54 3.33 15.04
N LEU A 273 -22.26 3.02 14.78
CA LEU A 273 -21.83 1.68 14.40
C LEU A 273 -22.11 0.65 15.51
N ARG A 274 -21.88 1.01 16.78
CA ARG A 274 -22.19 0.13 17.93
C ARG A 274 -23.69 -0.13 18.06
N ALA A 275 -24.52 0.91 17.92
CA ALA A 275 -25.97 0.76 17.98
C ALA A 275 -26.49 -0.13 16.85
N ASP A 276 -25.95 -0.02 15.63
CA ASP A 276 -26.30 -0.89 14.52
C ASP A 276 -25.91 -2.35 14.81
N ALA A 277 -24.68 -2.57 15.29
CA ALA A 277 -24.21 -3.91 15.66
C ALA A 277 -25.04 -4.55 16.78
N GLU A 278 -25.40 -3.80 17.81
CA GLU A 278 -26.28 -4.26 18.89
C GLU A 278 -27.67 -4.65 18.37
N SER A 279 -28.27 -3.81 17.51
CA SER A 279 -29.58 -4.07 16.94
C SER A 279 -29.66 -5.36 16.11
N LEU A 280 -28.53 -5.72 15.50
CA LEU A 280 -28.36 -6.89 14.64
C LEU A 280 -27.76 -8.11 15.37
N ASN A 281 -27.48 -7.97 16.68
CA ASN A 281 -26.73 -8.96 17.47
C ASN A 281 -25.45 -9.41 16.76
N ALA A 282 -24.69 -8.45 16.23
CA ALA A 282 -23.53 -8.65 15.38
C ALA A 282 -22.26 -8.04 16.02
N ARG A 283 -21.09 -8.48 15.56
CA ARG A 283 -19.79 -7.90 15.93
C ARG A 283 -19.39 -6.78 14.96
N LEU A 284 -18.77 -5.74 15.48
CA LEU A 284 -18.10 -4.75 14.62
C LEU A 284 -16.79 -5.31 14.08
N VAL A 285 -16.56 -5.13 12.78
CA VAL A 285 -15.34 -5.55 12.10
C VAL A 285 -14.82 -4.42 11.22
N THR A 286 -13.52 -4.18 11.27
CA THR A 286 -12.84 -3.17 10.46
C THR A 286 -11.50 -3.66 9.91
N THR A 287 -10.81 -2.82 9.13
CA THR A 287 -9.49 -3.11 8.55
C THR A 287 -8.35 -2.72 9.52
N GLU A 288 -7.15 -3.29 9.31
CA GLU A 288 -5.94 -2.87 10.05
C GLU A 288 -5.64 -1.37 9.86
N LYS A 289 -5.88 -0.84 8.65
CA LYS A 289 -5.66 0.57 8.33
C LYS A 289 -6.61 1.48 9.12
N ASP A 290 -7.87 1.08 9.25
CA ASP A 290 -8.85 1.79 10.06
C ASP A 290 -8.52 1.68 11.55
N ALA A 291 -8.12 0.49 12.00
CA ALA A 291 -7.74 0.23 13.39
C ALA A 291 -6.55 1.09 13.87
N ALA A 292 -5.68 1.53 12.97
CA ALA A 292 -4.59 2.46 13.30
C ALA A 292 -5.09 3.87 13.70
N ARG A 293 -6.36 4.18 13.42
CA ARG A 293 -7.03 5.47 13.73
C ARG A 293 -7.99 5.38 14.92
N LEU A 294 -8.14 4.18 15.49
CA LEU A 294 -9.01 3.94 16.64
C LEU A 294 -8.22 3.98 17.95
N SER A 295 -8.89 4.35 19.03
CA SER A 295 -8.29 4.28 20.35
C SER A 295 -8.15 2.82 20.84
N PRO A 296 -7.24 2.54 21.79
CA PRO A 296 -7.14 1.21 22.39
C PRO A 296 -8.48 0.73 23.02
N GLU A 297 -9.23 1.64 23.64
CA GLU A 297 -10.56 1.34 24.21
C GLU A 297 -11.56 0.90 23.13
N ASP A 298 -11.56 1.57 21.96
CA ASP A 298 -12.47 1.22 20.88
C ASP A 298 -12.13 -0.17 20.30
N LEU A 299 -10.83 -0.50 20.24
CA LEU A 299 -10.34 -1.79 19.74
C LEU A 299 -10.69 -2.99 20.65
N GLU A 300 -11.04 -2.78 21.92
CA GLU A 300 -11.53 -3.86 22.80
C GLU A 300 -12.85 -4.47 22.30
N THR A 301 -13.66 -3.69 21.59
CA THR A 301 -15.00 -4.10 21.12
C THR A 301 -15.10 -4.26 19.61
N ILE A 302 -14.06 -3.96 18.87
CA ILE A 302 -14.02 -3.99 17.41
C ILE A 302 -13.02 -5.05 16.96
N SER A 303 -13.48 -6.04 16.19
CA SER A 303 -12.60 -7.03 15.57
C SER A 303 -11.85 -6.40 14.39
N VAL A 304 -10.58 -6.68 14.28
CA VAL A 304 -9.74 -6.18 13.17
C VAL A 304 -9.43 -7.35 12.26
N LEU A 305 -9.82 -7.26 10.99
CA LEU A 305 -9.41 -8.23 9.99
C LEU A 305 -8.08 -7.78 9.37
N THR A 306 -7.06 -8.61 9.57
CA THR A 306 -5.76 -8.43 8.91
C THR A 306 -5.77 -9.05 7.52
N MET A 307 -4.82 -8.64 6.68
CA MET A 307 -4.60 -9.25 5.36
C MET A 307 -3.19 -9.81 5.29
N SER A 308 -3.09 -11.09 4.97
CA SER A 308 -1.81 -11.76 4.65
C SER A 308 -1.57 -11.78 3.15
N LEU A 309 -0.31 -11.99 2.77
CA LEU A 309 0.10 -12.21 1.40
C LEU A 309 0.78 -13.56 1.29
N ASP A 310 0.27 -14.41 0.40
CA ASP A 310 0.84 -15.69 0.07
C ASP A 310 1.47 -15.63 -1.32
N TRP A 311 2.76 -15.93 -1.40
CA TRP A 311 3.49 -15.93 -2.67
C TRP A 311 3.25 -17.23 -3.43
N ALA A 312 2.94 -17.12 -4.71
CA ALA A 312 2.76 -18.29 -5.56
C ALA A 312 4.08 -19.04 -5.81
N ASP A 313 5.20 -18.32 -5.76
CA ASP A 313 6.55 -18.87 -5.93
C ASP A 313 7.53 -18.10 -5.03
N GLU A 314 7.79 -18.66 -3.86
CA GLU A 314 8.76 -18.13 -2.90
C GLU A 314 10.20 -18.19 -3.41
N THR A 315 10.53 -19.18 -4.26
CA THR A 315 11.87 -19.33 -4.83
C THR A 315 12.21 -18.17 -5.76
N SER A 316 11.27 -17.75 -6.60
CA SER A 316 11.44 -16.57 -7.47
C SER A 316 11.57 -15.27 -6.65
N LEU A 317 10.85 -15.14 -5.54
CA LEU A 317 11.02 -14.03 -4.62
C LEU A 317 12.41 -14.00 -4.01
N ASP A 318 12.88 -15.14 -3.48
CA ASP A 318 14.22 -15.26 -2.90
C ASP A 318 15.32 -14.99 -3.91
N ALA A 319 15.18 -15.50 -5.14
CA ALA A 319 16.10 -15.19 -6.22
C ALA A 319 16.14 -13.68 -6.58
N THR A 320 15.04 -12.97 -6.41
CA THR A 320 14.97 -11.53 -6.61
C THR A 320 15.65 -10.75 -5.48
N LEU A 321 15.57 -11.24 -4.25
CA LEU A 321 16.13 -10.58 -3.07
C LEU A 321 17.61 -10.91 -2.82
N SER A 322 18.04 -12.13 -3.14
CA SER A 322 19.38 -12.63 -2.80
C SER A 322 20.55 -11.75 -3.29
N PRO A 323 20.51 -11.10 -4.48
CA PRO A 323 21.62 -10.26 -4.92
C PRO A 323 21.90 -9.05 -4.02
N LEU A 324 20.91 -8.62 -3.21
CA LEU A 324 21.09 -7.50 -2.28
C LEU A 324 21.98 -7.84 -1.08
N PHE A 325 22.14 -9.15 -0.78
CA PHE A 325 22.80 -9.65 0.44
C PHE A 325 23.95 -10.60 0.12
N SER A 326 24.33 -10.68 -1.15
CA SER A 326 25.52 -11.42 -1.57
C SER A 326 26.76 -10.53 -1.36
N ASP A 327 27.72 -11.00 -0.58
CA ASP A 327 29.02 -10.34 -0.34
C ASP A 327 29.85 -10.20 -1.63
#